data_e628d79df2df91cb57481994a22ff67e
#
_entry.id   e628d79df2df91cb57481994a22ff67e
#
_cell.length_a   1.000
_cell.length_b   1.000
_cell.length_c   1.000
_cell.angle_alpha   90.00
_cell.angle_beta   90.00
_cell.angle_gamma   90.00
#
_symmetry.space_group_name_H-M   'P 1'
#
loop_
_entity.id
_entity.type
_entity.pdbx_description
1 polymer ?
#
loop_
_entity_poly.entity_id
_entity_poly.type
_entity_poly.pdbx_seq_one_letter_code
_entity_poly.pdbx_strand_id
1 'polypeptide(L)'
;MAIIGSGNIATDLMLKISQSDGPLAVGAMVGTDSDSDGLVCARRIGVPTTAEGIEGLLQMPDFADIKLAFDATSAAAHRAHWEAMRYNGIRMLDLTPASIGPFCVPAVNLDDHLDAPNLSMVTCGGQATVPIVAAVGKAGIVSYAETVSSIAAKSAGPGTRANIDEFIETTATALRVVGGAHRGKAVIILNPADPPVLMRNTVYCLVDGDCDHDRIDQEILGMVDRVAAYVPGYRLKRDVQFEIFDNEHPLHIPETGKFTGTRVTVMLEVAGTADNLPAHAGNLDIMTAAAKATAERIALNADETTGATT
;
A
#
# COMPACT_ATOMS: atom_id res chain seq x y z
N MET A 1 16.55 -10.72 -3.68
CA MET A 1 15.09 -10.78 -3.87
C MET A 1 14.71 -10.74 -5.33
N ALA A 2 13.49 -11.18 -5.67
CA ALA A 2 12.93 -11.06 -7.01
C ALA A 2 11.81 -10.03 -7.08
N ILE A 3 11.60 -9.39 -8.24
CA ILE A 3 10.45 -8.53 -8.54
C ILE A 3 9.71 -9.14 -9.72
N ILE A 4 8.48 -9.60 -9.50
CA ILE A 4 7.62 -10.21 -10.50
C ILE A 4 6.69 -9.14 -11.07
N GLY A 5 6.86 -8.83 -12.34
CA GLY A 5 6.25 -7.72 -13.06
C GLY A 5 7.32 -6.84 -13.71
N SER A 6 6.96 -6.15 -14.80
CA SER A 6 7.85 -5.22 -15.51
C SER A 6 7.19 -3.89 -15.86
N GLY A 7 6.07 -3.59 -15.16
CA GLY A 7 5.37 -2.31 -15.26
C GLY A 7 5.98 -1.21 -14.38
N ASN A 8 5.32 -0.05 -14.33
CA ASN A 8 5.80 1.13 -13.61
C ASN A 8 6.07 0.89 -12.11
N ILE A 9 5.20 0.14 -11.43
CA ILE A 9 5.38 -0.20 -10.00
C ILE A 9 6.65 -1.04 -9.80
N ALA A 10 6.81 -2.12 -10.58
CA ALA A 10 7.97 -2.99 -10.50
C ALA A 10 9.28 -2.25 -10.81
N THR A 11 9.26 -1.39 -11.84
CA THR A 11 10.42 -0.59 -12.25
C THR A 11 10.79 0.43 -11.18
N ASP A 12 9.83 1.17 -10.62
CA ASP A 12 10.08 2.14 -9.56
C ASP A 12 10.62 1.46 -8.29
N LEU A 13 10.02 0.33 -7.90
CA LEU A 13 10.49 -0.46 -6.76
C LEU A 13 11.93 -0.95 -6.94
N MET A 14 12.25 -1.49 -8.12
CA MET A 14 13.60 -1.90 -8.46
C MET A 14 14.60 -0.74 -8.33
N LEU A 15 14.27 0.41 -8.89
CA LEU A 15 15.14 1.58 -8.85
C LEU A 15 15.32 2.11 -7.42
N LYS A 16 14.24 2.20 -6.63
CA LYS A 16 14.31 2.61 -5.22
C LYS A 16 15.20 1.70 -4.38
N ILE A 17 15.12 0.38 -4.60
CA ILE A 17 15.97 -0.58 -3.90
C ILE A 17 17.42 -0.46 -4.36
N SER A 18 17.65 -0.40 -5.69
CA SER A 18 19.01 -0.34 -6.25
C SER A 18 19.74 0.98 -5.92
N GLN A 19 19.03 2.04 -5.61
CA GLN A 19 19.58 3.35 -5.24
C GLN A 19 19.73 3.56 -3.73
N SER A 20 19.31 2.59 -2.91
CA SER A 20 19.39 2.69 -1.45
C SER A 20 20.53 1.84 -0.89
N ASP A 21 21.15 2.33 0.18
CA ASP A 21 22.16 1.58 0.95
C ASP A 21 21.54 0.60 1.97
N GLY A 22 20.27 0.22 1.76
CA GLY A 22 19.53 -0.69 2.65
C GLY A 22 19.94 -2.16 2.52
N PRO A 23 19.34 -3.06 3.32
CA PRO A 23 19.68 -4.49 3.37
C PRO A 23 19.17 -5.29 2.16
N LEU A 24 18.51 -4.64 1.21
CA LEU A 24 17.85 -5.29 0.09
C LEU A 24 18.71 -5.24 -1.18
N ALA A 25 18.79 -6.37 -1.90
CA ALA A 25 19.43 -6.46 -3.21
C ALA A 25 18.49 -7.11 -4.23
N VAL A 26 18.33 -6.49 -5.41
CA VAL A 26 17.51 -7.06 -6.50
C VAL A 26 18.32 -8.11 -7.25
N GLY A 27 17.95 -9.38 -7.07
CA GLY A 27 18.60 -10.52 -7.75
C GLY A 27 17.93 -10.89 -9.07
N ALA A 28 16.65 -10.53 -9.28
CA ALA A 28 15.95 -10.80 -10.54
C ALA A 28 14.78 -9.84 -10.76
N MET A 29 14.56 -9.46 -12.03
CA MET A 29 13.32 -8.83 -12.50
C MET A 29 12.66 -9.71 -13.54
N VAL A 30 11.38 -9.99 -13.35
CA VAL A 30 10.61 -10.99 -14.10
C VAL A 30 9.50 -10.34 -14.89
N GLY A 31 9.42 -10.61 -16.18
CA GLY A 31 8.35 -10.13 -17.06
C GLY A 31 7.90 -11.21 -18.02
N THR A 32 7.00 -10.86 -18.92
CA THR A 32 6.50 -11.74 -20.01
C THR A 32 6.75 -11.14 -21.39
N ASP A 33 7.35 -9.96 -21.46
CA ASP A 33 7.73 -9.26 -22.68
C ASP A 33 9.15 -8.75 -22.54
N SER A 34 10.07 -9.28 -23.36
CA SER A 34 11.50 -8.93 -23.34
C SER A 34 11.77 -7.46 -23.62
N ASP A 35 10.86 -6.79 -24.33
CA ASP A 35 11.00 -5.40 -24.78
C ASP A 35 10.26 -4.43 -23.86
N SER A 36 9.66 -4.91 -22.78
CA SER A 36 9.05 -4.05 -21.77
C SER A 36 10.07 -3.08 -21.18
N ASP A 37 9.68 -1.82 -20.99
CA ASP A 37 10.54 -0.75 -20.46
C ASP A 37 11.21 -1.15 -19.14
N GLY A 38 10.51 -1.88 -18.29
CA GLY A 38 11.04 -2.35 -17.00
C GLY A 38 12.18 -3.35 -17.17
N LEU A 39 12.05 -4.38 -18.03
CA LEU A 39 13.12 -5.34 -18.28
C LEU A 39 14.31 -4.69 -19.01
N VAL A 40 14.04 -3.76 -19.93
CA VAL A 40 15.09 -2.98 -20.59
C VAL A 40 15.85 -2.13 -19.56
N CYS A 41 15.14 -1.47 -18.65
CA CYS A 41 15.75 -0.69 -17.57
C CYS A 41 16.60 -1.59 -16.65
N ALA A 42 16.08 -2.74 -16.21
CA ALA A 42 16.77 -3.69 -15.35
C ALA A 42 18.10 -4.17 -15.97
N ARG A 43 18.08 -4.60 -17.22
CA ARG A 43 19.31 -4.99 -17.95
C ARG A 43 20.34 -3.89 -18.01
N ARG A 44 19.90 -2.64 -18.23
CA ARG A 44 20.80 -1.47 -18.31
C ARG A 44 21.56 -1.19 -17.00
N ILE A 45 20.95 -1.49 -15.86
CA ILE A 45 21.58 -1.32 -14.54
C ILE A 45 22.21 -2.61 -13.99
N GLY A 46 22.25 -3.68 -14.80
CA GLY A 46 22.90 -4.94 -14.45
C GLY A 46 22.07 -5.90 -13.60
N VAL A 47 20.76 -5.67 -13.47
CA VAL A 47 19.86 -6.62 -12.78
C VAL A 47 19.53 -7.78 -13.70
N PRO A 48 19.70 -9.06 -13.26
CA PRO A 48 19.31 -10.23 -14.03
C PRO A 48 17.81 -10.20 -14.38
N THR A 49 17.47 -10.62 -15.60
CA THR A 49 16.09 -10.57 -16.09
C THR A 49 15.66 -11.87 -16.77
N THR A 50 14.37 -12.16 -16.70
CA THR A 50 13.72 -13.17 -17.55
C THR A 50 12.43 -12.61 -18.15
N ALA A 51 12.11 -12.98 -19.38
CA ALA A 51 10.84 -12.67 -20.04
C ALA A 51 9.91 -13.91 -20.12
N GLU A 52 10.26 -15.00 -19.46
CA GLU A 52 9.51 -16.27 -19.43
C GLU A 52 8.62 -16.39 -18.19
N GLY A 53 8.32 -15.25 -17.55
CA GLY A 53 7.46 -15.22 -16.35
C GLY A 53 8.07 -16.01 -15.18
N ILE A 54 7.18 -16.57 -14.35
CA ILE A 54 7.56 -17.31 -13.15
C ILE A 54 8.41 -18.54 -13.46
N GLU A 55 8.15 -19.22 -14.58
CA GLU A 55 8.91 -20.38 -14.99
C GLU A 55 10.37 -20.03 -15.31
N GLY A 56 10.59 -18.88 -15.95
CA GLY A 56 11.93 -18.37 -16.18
C GLY A 56 12.66 -18.02 -14.88
N LEU A 57 11.98 -17.47 -13.89
CA LEU A 57 12.58 -17.19 -12.57
C LEU A 57 13.06 -18.48 -11.89
N LEU A 58 12.24 -19.53 -11.89
CA LEU A 58 12.57 -20.82 -11.29
C LEU A 58 13.81 -21.50 -11.94
N GLN A 59 14.12 -21.15 -13.18
CA GLN A 59 15.25 -21.69 -13.93
C GLN A 59 16.52 -20.81 -13.87
N MET A 60 16.45 -19.64 -13.23
CA MET A 60 17.62 -18.76 -13.10
C MET A 60 18.70 -19.42 -12.23
N PRO A 61 20.00 -19.29 -12.59
CA PRO A 61 21.11 -19.91 -11.84
C PRO A 61 21.12 -19.53 -10.35
N ASP A 62 20.81 -18.27 -10.03
CA ASP A 62 20.87 -17.72 -8.68
C ASP A 62 19.50 -17.76 -7.96
N PHE A 63 18.54 -18.54 -8.47
CA PHE A 63 17.20 -18.65 -7.88
C PHE A 63 17.23 -19.09 -6.40
N ALA A 64 18.14 -19.98 -6.02
CA ALA A 64 18.29 -20.47 -4.65
C ALA A 64 18.64 -19.37 -3.63
N ASP A 65 19.19 -18.26 -4.10
CA ASP A 65 19.54 -17.09 -3.26
C ASP A 65 18.35 -16.14 -3.03
N ILE A 66 17.26 -16.32 -3.78
CA ILE A 66 16.05 -15.54 -3.60
C ILE A 66 15.33 -15.97 -2.32
N LYS A 67 15.16 -15.04 -1.39
CA LYS A 67 14.45 -15.26 -0.09
C LYS A 67 13.13 -14.55 -0.01
N LEU A 68 12.93 -13.51 -0.83
CA LEU A 68 11.74 -12.67 -0.88
C LEU A 68 11.42 -12.31 -2.32
N ALA A 69 10.14 -12.29 -2.67
CA ALA A 69 9.64 -11.83 -3.96
C ALA A 69 8.54 -10.80 -3.79
N PHE A 70 8.58 -9.76 -4.61
CA PHE A 70 7.47 -8.83 -4.77
C PHE A 70 6.64 -9.24 -5.99
N ASP A 71 5.33 -9.19 -5.88
CA ASP A 71 4.43 -9.38 -7.01
C ASP A 71 3.72 -8.08 -7.36
N ALA A 72 4.10 -7.51 -8.49
CA ALA A 72 3.53 -6.28 -9.06
C ALA A 72 2.82 -6.55 -10.40
N THR A 73 2.12 -7.68 -10.50
CA THR A 73 1.42 -8.12 -11.72
C THR A 73 -0.10 -7.87 -11.62
N SER A 74 -0.90 -8.93 -11.49
CA SER A 74 -2.36 -8.86 -11.35
C SER A 74 -2.87 -9.82 -10.29
N ALA A 75 -4.07 -9.57 -9.76
CA ALA A 75 -4.69 -10.43 -8.77
C ALA A 75 -4.86 -11.89 -9.27
N ALA A 76 -5.16 -12.07 -10.55
CA ALA A 76 -5.31 -13.40 -11.17
C ALA A 76 -3.98 -14.15 -11.23
N ALA A 77 -2.87 -13.46 -11.59
CA ALA A 77 -1.55 -14.07 -11.70
C ALA A 77 -0.94 -14.38 -10.33
N HIS A 78 -1.15 -13.51 -9.34
CA HIS A 78 -0.57 -13.66 -8.00
C HIS A 78 -0.86 -15.02 -7.36
N ARG A 79 -2.03 -15.58 -7.56
CA ARG A 79 -2.39 -16.90 -7.00
C ARG A 79 -1.44 -18.00 -7.49
N ALA A 80 -1.12 -18.03 -8.79
CA ALA A 80 -0.17 -18.98 -9.36
C ALA A 80 1.28 -18.70 -8.92
N HIS A 81 1.66 -17.42 -8.85
CA HIS A 81 2.98 -17.01 -8.37
C HIS A 81 3.18 -17.40 -6.90
N TRP A 82 2.18 -17.18 -6.06
CA TRP A 82 2.22 -17.60 -4.66
C TRP A 82 2.42 -19.11 -4.51
N GLU A 83 1.66 -19.92 -5.26
CA GLU A 83 1.84 -21.38 -5.22
C GLU A 83 3.28 -21.80 -5.58
N ALA A 84 3.87 -21.20 -6.62
CA ALA A 84 5.25 -21.47 -7.01
C ALA A 84 6.25 -21.04 -5.94
N MET A 85 6.09 -19.86 -5.35
CA MET A 85 7.04 -19.29 -4.37
C MET A 85 6.99 -20.01 -3.03
N ARG A 86 5.79 -20.34 -2.52
CA ARG A 86 5.66 -21.03 -1.23
C ARG A 86 6.31 -22.40 -1.18
N TYR A 87 6.27 -23.15 -2.30
CA TYR A 87 6.92 -24.45 -2.40
C TYR A 87 8.45 -24.34 -2.30
N ASN A 88 9.01 -23.20 -2.66
CA ASN A 88 10.44 -22.92 -2.59
C ASN A 88 10.82 -22.16 -1.30
N GLY A 89 9.91 -21.98 -0.36
CA GLY A 89 10.17 -21.28 0.90
C GLY A 89 10.43 -19.78 0.74
N ILE A 90 10.02 -19.21 -0.40
CA ILE A 90 10.21 -17.79 -0.71
C ILE A 90 9.00 -17.01 -0.18
N ARG A 91 9.28 -15.99 0.64
CA ARG A 91 8.26 -15.06 1.14
C ARG A 91 7.79 -14.13 0.01
N MET A 92 6.49 -13.79 0.01
CA MET A 92 5.94 -12.85 -0.97
C MET A 92 5.38 -11.58 -0.34
N LEU A 93 5.62 -10.45 -1.00
CA LEU A 93 4.93 -9.18 -0.78
C LEU A 93 4.06 -8.91 -2.01
N ASP A 94 2.75 -8.97 -1.81
CA ASP A 94 1.74 -8.84 -2.85
C ASP A 94 1.31 -7.37 -2.99
N LEU A 95 1.69 -6.74 -4.12
CA LEU A 95 1.27 -5.38 -4.49
C LEU A 95 0.02 -5.40 -5.38
N THR A 96 -0.56 -6.58 -5.62
CA THR A 96 -1.82 -6.74 -6.34
C THR A 96 -3.00 -6.74 -5.37
N PRO A 97 -4.23 -6.52 -5.81
CA PRO A 97 -5.40 -6.63 -4.93
C PRO A 97 -5.90 -8.08 -4.75
N ALA A 98 -5.03 -9.11 -4.84
CA ALA A 98 -5.42 -10.51 -4.70
C ALA A 98 -5.83 -10.91 -3.27
N SER A 99 -5.31 -10.21 -2.27
CA SER A 99 -5.71 -10.37 -0.85
C SER A 99 -5.57 -11.80 -0.31
N ILE A 100 -4.49 -12.52 -0.66
CA ILE A 100 -4.27 -13.91 -0.21
C ILE A 100 -3.69 -13.96 1.20
N GLY A 101 -2.69 -13.12 1.48
CA GLY A 101 -2.06 -13.01 2.79
C GLY A 101 -2.76 -12.00 3.71
N PRO A 102 -2.34 -11.86 4.98
CA PRO A 102 -2.81 -10.80 5.84
C PRO A 102 -2.51 -9.43 5.23
N PHE A 103 -3.42 -8.49 5.43
CA PHE A 103 -3.23 -7.11 5.00
C PHE A 103 -2.16 -6.43 5.84
N CYS A 104 -1.20 -5.79 5.17
CA CYS A 104 -0.09 -5.09 5.81
C CYS A 104 -0.06 -3.61 5.42
N VAL A 105 -0.09 -2.77 6.44
CA VAL A 105 0.17 -1.33 6.36
C VAL A 105 1.33 -1.04 7.32
N PRO A 106 2.54 -0.71 6.83
CA PRO A 106 3.75 -0.70 7.66
C PRO A 106 3.63 0.11 8.95
N ALA A 107 3.03 1.30 8.88
CA ALA A 107 2.86 2.18 10.03
C ALA A 107 1.83 1.68 11.07
N VAL A 108 1.07 0.61 10.79
CA VAL A 108 -0.04 0.14 11.62
C VAL A 108 0.22 -1.23 12.22
N ASN A 109 0.51 -2.24 11.39
CA ASN A 109 0.47 -3.65 11.81
C ASN A 109 1.61 -4.53 11.26
N LEU A 110 2.68 -3.96 10.72
CA LEU A 110 3.78 -4.76 10.14
C LEU A 110 4.42 -5.69 11.17
N ASP A 111 4.65 -5.21 12.40
CA ASP A 111 5.32 -6.01 13.44
C ASP A 111 4.51 -7.24 13.86
N ASP A 112 3.19 -7.26 13.64
CA ASP A 112 2.32 -8.42 13.91
C ASP A 112 2.44 -9.51 12.84
N HIS A 113 3.10 -9.23 11.72
CA HIS A 113 3.13 -10.09 10.52
C HIS A 113 4.53 -10.37 9.98
N LEU A 114 5.59 -10.12 10.77
CA LEU A 114 6.97 -10.28 10.32
C LEU A 114 7.29 -11.70 9.84
N ASP A 115 6.57 -12.71 10.32
CA ASP A 115 6.76 -14.12 9.94
C ASP A 115 5.79 -14.62 8.87
N ALA A 116 4.85 -13.78 8.43
CA ALA A 116 3.88 -14.18 7.42
C ALA A 116 4.55 -14.55 6.09
N PRO A 117 4.22 -15.69 5.49
CA PRO A 117 4.85 -16.13 4.25
C PRO A 117 4.36 -15.36 3.02
N ASN A 118 3.19 -14.73 3.09
CA ASN A 118 2.64 -13.85 2.07
C ASN A 118 1.97 -12.66 2.77
N LEU A 119 2.29 -11.43 2.36
CA LEU A 119 1.70 -10.20 2.88
C LEU A 119 1.03 -9.44 1.74
N SER A 120 -0.25 -9.12 1.90
CA SER A 120 -0.95 -8.22 0.99
C SER A 120 -0.67 -6.78 1.36
N MET A 121 -0.09 -6.03 0.42
CA MET A 121 0.18 -4.59 0.58
C MET A 121 -1.07 -3.74 0.34
N VAL A 122 -2.25 -4.34 0.37
CA VAL A 122 -3.55 -3.68 0.19
C VAL A 122 -3.65 -3.01 -1.19
N THR A 123 -3.80 -1.69 -1.20
CA THR A 123 -3.90 -0.83 -2.39
C THR A 123 -3.25 0.52 -2.10
N CYS A 124 -2.97 1.32 -3.13
CA CYS A 124 -2.45 2.67 -2.92
C CYS A 124 -3.39 3.55 -2.08
N GLY A 125 -4.71 3.43 -2.30
CA GLY A 125 -5.71 4.10 -1.47
C GLY A 125 -5.71 3.59 -0.04
N GLY A 126 -5.57 2.27 0.15
CA GLY A 126 -5.47 1.65 1.48
C GLY A 126 -4.22 2.09 2.22
N GLN A 127 -3.05 2.06 1.58
CA GLN A 127 -1.80 2.54 2.19
C GLN A 127 -1.89 4.02 2.62
N ALA A 128 -2.65 4.83 1.87
CA ALA A 128 -2.82 6.24 2.20
C ALA A 128 -3.85 6.48 3.33
N THR A 129 -4.89 5.68 3.45
CA THR A 129 -6.07 6.02 4.26
C THR A 129 -6.28 5.15 5.49
N VAL A 130 -5.90 3.88 5.45
CA VAL A 130 -5.99 2.95 6.59
C VAL A 130 -5.21 3.45 7.82
N PRO A 131 -3.99 4.03 7.68
CA PRO A 131 -3.28 4.61 8.82
C PRO A 131 -4.09 5.65 9.57
N ILE A 132 -4.82 6.50 8.85
CA ILE A 132 -5.64 7.55 9.46
C ILE A 132 -6.81 6.94 10.25
N VAL A 133 -7.51 5.96 9.67
CA VAL A 133 -8.60 5.25 10.37
C VAL A 133 -8.09 4.58 11.65
N ALA A 134 -6.93 3.90 11.57
CA ALA A 134 -6.28 3.29 12.73
C ALA A 134 -5.88 4.32 13.79
N ALA A 135 -5.43 5.52 13.39
CA ALA A 135 -5.11 6.61 14.31
C ALA A 135 -6.36 7.11 15.05
N VAL A 136 -7.45 7.38 14.33
CA VAL A 136 -8.72 7.77 14.94
C VAL A 136 -9.24 6.68 15.88
N GLY A 137 -9.10 5.41 15.50
CA GLY A 137 -9.50 4.25 16.30
C GLY A 137 -8.80 4.12 17.66
N LYS A 138 -7.61 4.74 17.84
CA LYS A 138 -6.91 4.78 19.13
C LYS A 138 -7.55 5.75 20.14
N ALA A 139 -8.30 6.72 19.66
CA ALA A 139 -8.91 7.75 20.49
C ALA A 139 -10.44 7.62 20.59
N GLY A 140 -11.08 6.73 19.79
CA GLY A 140 -12.53 6.53 19.83
C GLY A 140 -12.96 5.33 18.99
N ILE A 141 -14.21 4.89 19.17
CA ILE A 141 -14.78 3.77 18.40
C ILE A 141 -15.23 4.29 17.04
N VAL A 142 -14.59 3.80 15.97
CA VAL A 142 -14.95 4.13 14.59
C VAL A 142 -16.04 3.18 14.11
N SER A 143 -17.29 3.62 14.14
CA SER A 143 -18.42 2.82 13.66
C SER A 143 -18.48 2.71 12.12
N TYR A 144 -17.98 3.75 11.43
CA TYR A 144 -17.94 3.78 9.97
C TYR A 144 -16.73 4.58 9.48
N ALA A 145 -16.05 4.07 8.47
CA ALA A 145 -15.01 4.79 7.75
C ALA A 145 -15.30 4.77 6.25
N GLU A 146 -15.19 5.94 5.61
CA GLU A 146 -15.27 6.05 4.15
C GLU A 146 -14.04 6.77 3.62
N THR A 147 -13.49 6.27 2.52
CA THR A 147 -12.36 6.91 1.85
C THR A 147 -12.68 7.22 0.41
N VAL A 148 -12.27 8.40 -0.04
CA VAL A 148 -12.34 8.83 -1.44
C VAL A 148 -10.92 9.11 -1.91
N SER A 149 -10.40 8.23 -2.76
CA SER A 149 -9.06 8.34 -3.34
C SER A 149 -9.13 8.86 -4.76
N SER A 150 -8.58 10.04 -5.02
CA SER A 150 -8.46 10.64 -6.35
C SER A 150 -7.01 10.54 -6.84
N ILE A 151 -6.78 9.77 -7.89
CA ILE A 151 -5.48 9.60 -8.55
C ILE A 151 -5.51 10.17 -9.96
N ALA A 152 -4.38 10.65 -10.46
CA ALA A 152 -4.28 11.11 -11.84
C ALA A 152 -4.58 9.94 -12.81
N ALA A 153 -5.44 10.15 -13.79
CA ALA A 153 -5.74 9.12 -14.78
C ALA A 153 -4.49 8.66 -15.56
N LYS A 154 -3.50 9.54 -15.71
CA LYS A 154 -2.19 9.24 -16.35
C LYS A 154 -1.33 8.26 -15.53
N SER A 155 -1.51 8.20 -14.20
CA SER A 155 -0.80 7.25 -13.31
C SER A 155 -1.55 5.94 -13.08
N ALA A 156 -2.80 5.82 -13.55
CA ALA A 156 -3.58 4.60 -13.50
C ALA A 156 -3.27 3.71 -14.71
N GLY A 157 -2.38 2.74 -14.52
CA GLY A 157 -2.02 1.77 -15.55
C GLY A 157 -3.14 0.78 -15.90
N PRO A 158 -2.92 -0.11 -16.90
CA PRO A 158 -3.90 -1.12 -17.29
C PRO A 158 -4.35 -2.02 -16.12
N GLY A 159 -3.42 -2.41 -15.25
CA GLY A 159 -3.72 -3.22 -14.05
C GLY A 159 -4.70 -2.53 -13.11
N THR A 160 -4.50 -1.26 -12.79
CA THR A 160 -5.44 -0.49 -11.95
C THR A 160 -6.83 -0.40 -12.57
N ARG A 161 -6.90 -0.17 -13.88
CA ARG A 161 -8.18 -0.03 -14.59
C ARG A 161 -8.95 -1.35 -14.70
N ALA A 162 -8.23 -2.47 -14.82
CA ALA A 162 -8.84 -3.80 -14.93
C ALA A 162 -9.30 -4.35 -13.57
N ASN A 163 -8.80 -3.82 -12.43
CA ASN A 163 -9.06 -4.35 -11.10
C ASN A 163 -9.68 -3.26 -10.17
N ILE A 164 -10.57 -2.41 -10.70
CA ILE A 164 -11.19 -1.34 -9.90
C ILE A 164 -12.09 -1.91 -8.80
N ASP A 165 -12.85 -2.96 -9.08
CA ASP A 165 -13.75 -3.58 -8.12
C ASP A 165 -12.97 -4.23 -6.98
N GLU A 166 -11.90 -4.97 -7.30
CA GLU A 166 -10.98 -5.56 -6.31
C GLU A 166 -10.28 -4.47 -5.50
N PHE A 167 -9.92 -3.34 -6.11
CA PHE A 167 -9.37 -2.20 -5.40
C PHE A 167 -10.32 -1.67 -4.34
N ILE A 168 -11.60 -1.49 -4.69
CA ILE A 168 -12.64 -0.97 -3.81
C ILE A 168 -12.88 -1.96 -2.65
N GLU A 169 -13.05 -3.25 -2.95
CA GLU A 169 -13.32 -4.28 -1.97
C GLU A 169 -12.15 -4.46 -1.00
N THR A 170 -10.93 -4.56 -1.52
CA THR A 170 -9.71 -4.72 -0.72
C THR A 170 -9.49 -3.51 0.19
N THR A 171 -9.66 -2.29 -0.33
CA THR A 171 -9.53 -1.08 0.49
C THR A 171 -10.60 -1.01 1.58
N ALA A 172 -11.87 -1.26 1.24
CA ALA A 172 -12.97 -1.24 2.22
C ALA A 172 -12.79 -2.30 3.32
N THR A 173 -12.27 -3.47 2.96
CA THR A 173 -11.94 -4.52 3.94
C THR A 173 -10.78 -4.11 4.83
N ALA A 174 -9.72 -3.49 4.27
CA ALA A 174 -8.58 -3.02 5.05
C ALA A 174 -8.94 -1.92 6.06
N LEU A 175 -9.89 -1.02 5.72
CA LEU A 175 -10.41 -0.04 6.67
C LEU A 175 -11.00 -0.69 7.92
N ARG A 176 -11.57 -1.90 7.77
CA ARG A 176 -12.15 -2.66 8.88
C ARG A 176 -11.09 -3.48 9.62
N VAL A 177 -10.35 -4.33 8.90
CA VAL A 177 -9.49 -5.35 9.54
C VAL A 177 -8.16 -4.79 10.04
N VAL A 178 -7.65 -3.73 9.42
CA VAL A 178 -6.41 -3.05 9.83
C VAL A 178 -6.72 -1.71 10.46
N GLY A 179 -7.65 -0.93 9.88
CA GLY A 179 -8.04 0.37 10.40
C GLY A 179 -8.92 0.31 11.65
N GLY A 180 -9.56 -0.83 11.93
CA GLY A 180 -10.41 -1.05 13.11
C GLY A 180 -11.82 -0.46 13.00
N ALA A 181 -12.25 0.03 11.85
CA ALA A 181 -13.62 0.50 11.66
C ALA A 181 -14.62 -0.67 11.63
N HIS A 182 -15.80 -0.50 12.22
CA HIS A 182 -16.85 -1.54 12.16
C HIS A 182 -17.35 -1.74 10.73
N ARG A 183 -17.45 -0.66 9.95
CA ARG A 183 -17.81 -0.67 8.53
C ARG A 183 -16.84 0.18 7.73
N GLY A 184 -16.55 -0.27 6.51
CA GLY A 184 -15.64 0.42 5.59
C GLY A 184 -16.27 0.60 4.23
N LYS A 185 -16.03 1.75 3.60
CA LYS A 185 -16.39 2.03 2.21
C LYS A 185 -15.23 2.73 1.52
N ALA A 186 -14.95 2.34 0.30
CA ALA A 186 -13.91 2.96 -0.51
C ALA A 186 -14.48 3.44 -1.84
N VAL A 187 -13.97 4.58 -2.30
CA VAL A 187 -14.27 5.16 -3.62
C VAL A 187 -12.97 5.53 -4.29
N ILE A 188 -12.81 5.18 -5.56
CA ILE A 188 -11.68 5.61 -6.38
C ILE A 188 -12.16 6.54 -7.49
N ILE A 189 -11.42 7.61 -7.73
CA ILE A 189 -11.63 8.57 -8.80
C ILE A 189 -10.39 8.61 -9.69
N LEU A 190 -10.53 8.25 -10.96
CA LEU A 190 -9.51 8.44 -11.97
C LEU A 190 -9.65 9.86 -12.53
N ASN A 191 -8.84 10.78 -12.03
CA ASN A 191 -8.93 12.20 -12.34
C ASN A 191 -8.29 12.52 -13.70
N PRO A 192 -9.06 13.01 -14.68
CA PRO A 192 -8.57 13.28 -16.04
C PRO A 192 -7.91 14.65 -16.21
N ALA A 193 -7.72 15.43 -15.15
CA ALA A 193 -7.19 16.79 -15.24
C ALA A 193 -5.84 16.85 -15.99
N ASP A 194 -5.66 17.91 -16.77
CA ASP A 194 -4.42 18.26 -17.44
C ASP A 194 -4.08 19.74 -17.15
N PRO A 195 -2.94 20.05 -16.49
CA PRO A 195 -1.92 19.12 -16.01
C PRO A 195 -2.44 18.16 -14.92
N PRO A 196 -1.82 16.96 -14.80
CA PRO A 196 -2.25 15.96 -13.81
C PRO A 196 -2.13 16.48 -12.38
N VAL A 197 -3.10 16.15 -11.54
CA VAL A 197 -3.10 16.53 -10.12
C VAL A 197 -2.40 15.47 -9.27
N LEU A 198 -1.87 15.87 -8.11
CA LEU A 198 -1.33 14.95 -7.11
C LEU A 198 -2.44 14.00 -6.62
N MET A 199 -2.04 12.83 -6.11
CA MET A 199 -2.98 11.95 -5.42
C MET A 199 -3.55 12.66 -4.20
N ARG A 200 -4.88 12.61 -4.07
CA ARG A 200 -5.64 13.20 -2.95
C ARG A 200 -6.55 12.16 -2.35
N ASN A 201 -6.60 12.13 -1.02
CA ASN A 201 -7.49 11.23 -0.32
C ASN A 201 -8.28 12.03 0.72
N THR A 202 -9.57 11.74 0.79
CA THR A 202 -10.42 12.22 1.89
C THR A 202 -10.84 11.00 2.70
N VAL A 203 -10.62 11.07 4.01
CA VAL A 203 -11.03 10.03 4.96
C VAL A 203 -12.13 10.63 5.84
N TYR A 204 -13.25 9.95 5.93
CA TYR A 204 -14.32 10.23 6.86
C TYR A 204 -14.37 9.12 7.89
N CYS A 205 -14.23 9.45 9.17
CA CYS A 205 -14.45 8.53 10.27
C CYS A 205 -15.63 9.01 11.10
N LEU A 206 -16.58 8.13 11.36
CA LEU A 206 -17.69 8.38 12.29
C LEU A 206 -17.34 7.74 13.61
N VAL A 207 -17.09 8.58 14.61
CA VAL A 207 -16.72 8.20 15.97
C VAL A 207 -17.95 8.28 16.86
N ASP A 208 -18.29 7.16 17.51
CA ASP A 208 -19.48 7.05 18.34
C ASP A 208 -19.35 7.90 19.62
N GLY A 209 -20.43 8.61 19.98
CA GLY A 209 -20.52 9.38 21.21
C GLY A 209 -19.59 10.59 21.27
N ASP A 210 -19.29 11.02 22.50
CA ASP A 210 -18.35 12.11 22.75
C ASP A 210 -16.92 11.60 22.60
N CYS A 211 -16.06 12.37 21.93
CA CYS A 211 -14.66 12.05 21.74
C CYS A 211 -13.75 13.27 21.98
N ASP A 212 -12.52 13.01 22.38
CA ASP A 212 -11.50 14.02 22.58
C ASP A 212 -10.88 14.41 21.23
N HIS A 213 -11.26 15.58 20.71
CA HIS A 213 -10.80 16.07 19.42
C HIS A 213 -9.28 16.34 19.40
N ASP A 214 -8.72 16.86 20.50
CA ASP A 214 -7.28 17.16 20.59
C ASP A 214 -6.48 15.86 20.56
N ARG A 215 -6.96 14.82 21.24
CA ARG A 215 -6.34 13.50 21.20
C ARG A 215 -6.42 12.87 19.81
N ILE A 216 -7.57 12.96 19.15
CA ILE A 216 -7.71 12.46 17.77
C ILE A 216 -6.73 13.17 16.84
N ASP A 217 -6.61 14.50 16.93
CA ASP A 217 -5.71 15.29 16.11
C ASP A 217 -4.24 14.87 16.33
N GLN A 218 -3.83 14.71 17.58
CA GLN A 218 -2.48 14.25 17.95
C GLN A 218 -2.17 12.86 17.39
N GLU A 219 -3.12 11.89 17.49
CA GLU A 219 -2.92 10.54 16.94
C GLU A 219 -2.80 10.57 15.40
N ILE A 220 -3.59 11.42 14.73
CA ILE A 220 -3.52 11.62 13.28
C ILE A 220 -2.16 12.22 12.89
N LEU A 221 -1.72 13.30 13.54
CA LEU A 221 -0.44 13.94 13.26
C LEU A 221 0.73 12.96 13.45
N GLY A 222 0.76 12.24 14.58
CA GLY A 222 1.77 11.22 14.84
C GLY A 222 1.74 10.07 13.82
N MET A 223 0.58 9.73 13.27
CA MET A 223 0.47 8.73 12.21
C MET A 223 0.96 9.27 10.85
N VAL A 224 0.65 10.53 10.55
CA VAL A 224 1.15 11.19 9.33
C VAL A 224 2.68 11.19 9.32
N ASP A 225 3.32 11.52 10.44
CA ASP A 225 4.77 11.50 10.57
C ASP A 225 5.35 10.09 10.37
N ARG A 226 4.71 9.06 10.92
CA ARG A 226 5.13 7.66 10.73
C ARG A 226 5.05 7.21 9.29
N VAL A 227 3.99 7.58 8.57
CA VAL A 227 3.86 7.25 7.14
C VAL A 227 4.86 8.07 6.32
N ALA A 228 5.02 9.36 6.62
CA ALA A 228 5.96 10.26 5.94
C ALA A 228 7.42 9.80 6.06
N ALA A 229 7.77 9.06 7.12
CA ALA A 229 9.11 8.51 7.32
C ALA A 229 9.53 7.56 6.18
N TYR A 230 8.58 6.83 5.56
CA TYR A 230 8.88 5.98 4.39
C TYR A 230 8.21 6.48 3.09
N VAL A 231 7.25 7.41 3.17
CA VAL A 231 6.61 8.09 2.03
C VAL A 231 6.78 9.60 2.18
N PRO A 232 7.92 10.20 1.80
CA PRO A 232 8.21 11.62 2.07
C PRO A 232 7.19 12.60 1.48
N GLY A 233 6.46 12.19 0.44
CA GLY A 233 5.41 12.99 -0.19
C GLY A 233 4.02 12.92 0.50
N TYR A 234 3.87 12.15 1.59
CA TYR A 234 2.62 11.99 2.34
C TYR A 234 2.45 13.13 3.35
N ARG A 235 1.33 13.84 3.28
CA ARG A 235 1.06 14.97 4.19
C ARG A 235 -0.43 15.26 4.32
N LEU A 236 -0.80 15.94 5.40
CA LEU A 236 -2.09 16.59 5.50
C LEU A 236 -2.17 17.73 4.48
N LYS A 237 -3.33 17.84 3.83
CA LYS A 237 -3.63 18.94 2.91
C LYS A 237 -4.15 20.17 3.66
N ARG A 238 -4.80 19.96 4.79
CA ARG A 238 -5.34 20.98 5.72
C ARG A 238 -5.57 20.36 7.08
N ASP A 239 -5.86 21.19 8.07
CA ASP A 239 -6.18 20.77 9.42
C ASP A 239 -7.35 19.77 9.43
N VAL A 240 -7.36 18.89 10.43
CA VAL A 240 -8.44 17.92 10.67
C VAL A 240 -9.73 18.67 10.98
N GLN A 241 -10.83 18.20 10.42
CA GLN A 241 -12.14 18.82 10.61
C GLN A 241 -13.03 17.91 11.45
N PHE A 242 -13.74 18.51 12.41
CA PHE A 242 -14.68 17.84 13.30
C PHE A 242 -16.07 18.41 13.10
N GLU A 243 -17.07 17.53 13.01
CA GLU A 243 -18.48 17.91 12.91
C GLU A 243 -19.30 17.00 13.81
N ILE A 244 -20.08 17.60 14.72
CA ILE A 244 -20.88 16.89 15.72
C ILE A 244 -22.30 16.70 15.20
N PHE A 245 -22.82 15.50 15.31
CA PHE A 245 -24.19 15.12 15.00
C PHE A 245 -24.88 14.65 16.28
N ASP A 246 -25.94 15.30 16.65
CA ASP A 246 -26.75 15.02 17.85
C ASP A 246 -28.09 14.34 17.50
N ASN A 247 -28.94 14.12 18.49
CA ASN A 247 -30.26 13.51 18.32
C ASN A 247 -31.25 14.38 17.53
N GLU A 248 -31.04 15.70 17.53
CA GLU A 248 -31.89 16.63 16.80
C GLU A 248 -31.47 16.71 15.33
N HIS A 249 -30.16 16.57 15.08
CA HIS A 249 -29.55 16.63 13.75
C HIS A 249 -28.65 15.41 13.47
N PRO A 250 -29.21 14.19 13.41
CA PRO A 250 -28.42 13.00 13.15
C PRO A 250 -27.97 12.94 11.68
N LEU A 251 -26.77 12.40 11.45
CA LEU A 251 -26.34 12.07 10.09
C LEU A 251 -27.06 10.81 9.62
N HIS A 252 -27.64 10.87 8.41
CA HIS A 252 -28.28 9.70 7.81
C HIS A 252 -27.33 9.03 6.81
N ILE A 253 -26.94 7.79 7.09
CA ILE A 253 -26.08 7.02 6.23
C ILE A 253 -26.93 5.95 5.56
N PRO A 254 -26.95 5.89 4.20
CA PRO A 254 -27.62 4.80 3.50
C PRO A 254 -27.19 3.44 4.05
N GLU A 255 -28.14 2.51 4.19
CA GLU A 255 -27.92 1.11 4.66
C GLU A 255 -27.46 0.96 6.12
N THR A 256 -27.03 2.06 6.78
CA THR A 256 -26.55 2.04 8.18
C THR A 256 -27.56 2.65 9.15
N GLY A 257 -28.33 3.65 8.69
CA GLY A 257 -29.32 4.35 9.51
C GLY A 257 -28.83 5.68 10.06
N LYS A 258 -29.38 6.09 11.22
CA LYS A 258 -29.03 7.35 11.88
C LYS A 258 -27.76 7.16 12.70
N PHE A 259 -26.84 8.12 12.57
CA PHE A 259 -25.62 8.22 13.36
C PHE A 259 -25.66 9.50 14.21
N THR A 260 -25.22 9.37 15.46
CA THR A 260 -24.93 10.49 16.38
C THR A 260 -23.53 10.31 16.94
N GLY A 261 -22.77 11.38 17.05
CA GLY A 261 -21.36 11.36 17.41
C GLY A 261 -20.56 12.38 16.59
N THR A 262 -19.30 12.16 16.41
CA THR A 262 -18.41 13.08 15.69
C THR A 262 -17.98 12.50 14.35
N ARG A 263 -18.14 13.27 13.27
CA ARG A 263 -17.47 13.01 12.00
C ARG A 263 -16.12 13.68 11.98
N VAL A 264 -15.07 12.89 11.87
CA VAL A 264 -13.69 13.33 11.64
C VAL A 264 -13.42 13.29 10.14
N THR A 265 -13.02 14.43 9.56
CA THR A 265 -12.66 14.51 8.13
C THR A 265 -11.18 14.86 7.99
N VAL A 266 -10.43 13.98 7.33
CA VAL A 266 -8.99 14.15 7.08
C VAL A 266 -8.74 14.21 5.59
N MET A 267 -8.05 15.24 5.14
CA MET A 267 -7.67 15.43 3.75
C MET A 267 -6.17 15.27 3.60
N LEU A 268 -5.76 14.32 2.78
CA LEU A 268 -4.38 13.97 2.53
C LEU A 268 -3.98 14.29 1.08
N GLU A 269 -2.70 14.55 0.90
CA GLU A 269 -2.06 14.66 -0.40
C GLU A 269 -0.81 13.79 -0.42
N VAL A 270 -0.62 13.03 -1.50
CA VAL A 270 0.54 12.18 -1.70
C VAL A 270 1.21 12.60 -3.00
N ALA A 271 2.41 13.11 -2.90
CA ALA A 271 3.27 13.43 -4.06
C ALA A 271 4.29 12.31 -4.24
N GLY A 272 4.56 11.92 -5.48
CA GLY A 272 5.73 11.10 -5.78
C GLY A 272 7.02 11.89 -5.50
N THR A 273 8.10 11.20 -5.17
CA THR A 273 9.42 11.81 -4.90
C THR A 273 10.02 12.49 -6.13
N ALA A 274 9.47 12.23 -7.32
CA ALA A 274 9.93 12.71 -8.62
C ALA A 274 11.34 12.23 -9.03
N ASP A 275 11.89 11.24 -8.33
CA ASP A 275 13.17 10.63 -8.69
C ASP A 275 13.06 9.75 -9.94
N ASN A 276 12.09 8.82 -9.94
CA ASN A 276 11.84 7.88 -11.05
C ASN A 276 10.43 8.07 -11.65
N LEU A 277 9.48 8.51 -10.84
CA LEU A 277 8.10 8.77 -11.23
C LEU A 277 7.76 10.25 -11.06
N PRO A 278 6.90 10.82 -11.92
CA PRO A 278 6.49 12.22 -11.77
C PRO A 278 5.70 12.44 -10.47
N ALA A 279 5.74 13.66 -9.93
CA ALA A 279 5.09 14.01 -8.66
C ALA A 279 3.60 13.63 -8.60
N HIS A 280 2.88 13.64 -9.72
CA HIS A 280 1.47 13.24 -9.77
C HIS A 280 1.23 11.72 -9.64
N ALA A 281 2.30 10.91 -9.72
CA ALA A 281 2.24 9.45 -9.54
C ALA A 281 2.39 9.01 -8.07
N GLY A 282 1.94 9.81 -7.11
CA GLY A 282 1.98 9.49 -5.69
C GLY A 282 1.30 8.17 -5.32
N ASN A 283 0.32 7.73 -6.11
CA ASN A 283 -0.30 6.41 -5.94
C ASN A 283 0.65 5.24 -6.23
N LEU A 284 1.57 5.37 -7.16
CA LEU A 284 2.60 4.37 -7.43
C LEU A 284 3.70 4.44 -6.37
N ASP A 285 4.13 5.65 -6.05
CA ASP A 285 5.19 5.92 -5.08
C ASP A 285 4.87 5.37 -3.69
N ILE A 286 3.65 5.58 -3.16
CA ILE A 286 3.24 5.06 -1.85
C ILE A 286 3.25 3.52 -1.81
N MET A 287 2.87 2.86 -2.91
CA MET A 287 2.90 1.39 -2.98
C MET A 287 4.31 0.85 -2.92
N THR A 288 5.21 1.39 -3.72
CA THR A 288 6.61 0.95 -3.78
C THR A 288 7.37 1.29 -2.51
N ALA A 289 7.12 2.47 -1.93
CA ALA A 289 7.70 2.89 -0.66
C ALA A 289 7.25 2.00 0.51
N ALA A 290 5.95 1.71 0.61
CA ALA A 290 5.41 0.80 1.63
C ALA A 290 5.96 -0.63 1.49
N ALA A 291 6.02 -1.15 0.26
CA ALA A 291 6.57 -2.48 0.00
C ALA A 291 8.07 -2.56 0.35
N LYS A 292 8.85 -1.54 -0.03
CA LYS A 292 10.27 -1.44 0.33
C LYS A 292 10.45 -1.41 1.85
N ALA A 293 9.75 -0.53 2.56
CA ALA A 293 9.83 -0.42 4.02
C ALA A 293 9.46 -1.73 4.72
N THR A 294 8.43 -2.43 4.23
CA THR A 294 8.04 -3.76 4.72
C THR A 294 9.17 -4.78 4.54
N ALA A 295 9.76 -4.85 3.35
CA ALA A 295 10.84 -5.80 3.05
C ALA A 295 12.12 -5.51 3.87
N GLU A 296 12.46 -4.23 4.05
CA GLU A 296 13.61 -3.82 4.87
C GLU A 296 13.43 -4.24 6.33
N ARG A 297 12.24 -4.02 6.92
CA ARG A 297 11.93 -4.44 8.28
C ARG A 297 11.98 -5.96 8.46
N ILE A 298 11.47 -6.71 7.46
CA ILE A 298 11.56 -8.18 7.45
C ILE A 298 13.01 -8.65 7.38
N ALA A 299 13.85 -8.04 6.53
CA ALA A 299 15.26 -8.39 6.41
C ALA A 299 16.02 -8.16 7.72
N LEU A 300 15.82 -7.00 8.35
CA LEU A 300 16.43 -6.67 9.64
C LEU A 300 16.01 -7.64 10.75
N ASN A 301 14.72 -8.02 10.81
CA ASN A 301 14.23 -8.99 11.78
C ASN A 301 14.87 -10.38 11.61
N ALA A 302 15.12 -10.80 10.37
CA ALA A 302 15.80 -12.08 10.10
C ALA A 302 17.24 -12.08 10.60
N ASP A 303 17.96 -10.96 10.45
CA ASP A 303 19.34 -10.81 10.94
C ASP A 303 19.39 -10.80 12.47
N GLU A 304 18.46 -10.10 13.14
CA GLU A 304 18.33 -10.08 14.61
C GLU A 304 18.11 -11.49 15.18
N THR A 305 17.26 -12.30 14.51
CA THR A 305 16.92 -13.67 14.94
C THR A 305 18.11 -14.62 14.74
N THR A 306 18.90 -14.43 13.69
CA THR A 306 20.07 -15.27 13.40
C THR A 306 21.26 -14.91 14.30
N GLY A 307 21.45 -13.64 14.65
CA GLY A 307 22.49 -13.16 15.55
C GLY A 307 22.26 -13.51 17.03
N ALA A 308 21.01 -13.76 17.44
CA ALA A 308 20.68 -14.15 18.81
C ALA A 308 20.90 -15.65 19.11
N THR A 309 21.24 -16.46 18.09
CA THR A 309 21.41 -17.92 18.20
C THR A 309 22.88 -18.34 18.20
N THR A 310 23.83 -17.40 18.13
CA THR A 310 25.28 -17.62 18.21
C THR A 310 25.83 -17.08 19.51
#